data_259d1be21927df768c4f3dd85a7cb2ef
#
_entry.id   259d1be21927df768c4f3dd85a7cb2ef
#
_cell.length_a   1.000
_cell.length_b   1.000
_cell.length_c   1.000
_cell.angle_alpha   90.00
_cell.angle_beta   90.00
_cell.angle_gamma   90.00
#
_symmetry.space_group_name_H-M   'P 1'
#
loop_
_entity.id
_entity.type
_entity.pdbx_description
1 polymer ?
#
loop_
_entity_poly.entity_id
_entity_poly.type
_entity_poly.pdbx_seq_one_letter_code
_entity_poly.pdbx_strand_id
1 'polypeptide(L)'
;VYKRQDKSHVKRGVGYAASIKNLMFSEGFDDFSEARCIVTDGEVLIKSACVEVGQGFVTLVGQIVEETLGISDVTILPVDTSIGSAGSTSASRQTWMSGGAVLKACEAVVDALRLDLSSENGVAYEKSGLNLVSKDATHSIDISTSSRTKL
;
A
#
# COMPACT_ATOMS: atom_id res chain seq x y z
N VAL A 1 22.72 18.22 -28.55
CA VAL A 1 22.83 19.41 -29.40
C VAL A 1 22.07 19.13 -30.69
N TYR A 2 20.89 19.73 -30.84
CA TYR A 2 20.11 19.59 -32.09
C TYR A 2 20.75 20.42 -33.17
N LYS A 3 21.17 19.79 -34.30
CA LYS A 3 21.63 20.50 -35.48
C LYS A 3 20.48 21.30 -36.08
N ARG A 4 20.63 22.61 -36.13
CA ARG A 4 19.73 23.53 -36.82
C ARG A 4 19.73 23.22 -38.31
N GLN A 5 18.63 22.74 -38.85
CA GLN A 5 18.43 22.66 -40.29
C GLN A 5 17.66 23.92 -40.73
N ASP A 6 18.34 24.78 -41.43
CA ASP A 6 17.70 25.98 -42.01
C ASP A 6 16.89 25.57 -43.25
N LYS A 7 15.58 25.58 -43.11
CA LYS A 7 14.65 25.58 -44.24
C LYS A 7 14.14 27.00 -44.39
N SER A 8 14.19 27.54 -45.59
CA SER A 8 13.91 28.95 -45.87
C SER A 8 12.57 29.47 -45.38
N HIS A 9 11.58 28.61 -45.23
CA HIS A 9 10.23 28.95 -44.76
C HIS A 9 9.98 28.59 -43.27
N VAL A 10 10.98 28.01 -42.59
CA VAL A 10 10.85 27.61 -41.18
C VAL A 10 11.81 28.41 -40.31
N LYS A 11 11.27 29.20 -39.39
CA LYS A 11 12.06 29.89 -38.38
C LYS A 11 12.02 29.09 -37.09
N ARG A 12 13.18 28.87 -36.49
CA ARG A 12 13.32 28.16 -35.23
C ARG A 12 13.99 29.03 -34.18
N GLY A 13 13.49 29.04 -32.99
CA GLY A 13 14.05 29.70 -31.83
C GLY A 13 14.29 28.69 -30.69
N VAL A 14 15.17 29.03 -29.79
CA VAL A 14 15.42 28.28 -28.54
C VAL A 14 15.16 29.23 -27.40
N GLY A 15 14.33 28.78 -26.45
CA GLY A 15 14.08 29.48 -25.21
C GLY A 15 14.54 28.61 -24.04
N TYR A 16 14.93 29.24 -22.96
CA TYR A 16 15.26 28.59 -21.70
C TYR A 16 14.32 29.09 -20.61
N ALA A 17 13.86 28.15 -19.77
CA ALA A 17 13.14 28.46 -18.56
C ALA A 17 13.71 27.63 -17.43
N ALA A 18 13.86 28.22 -16.26
CA ALA A 18 14.24 27.53 -15.05
C ALA A 18 13.04 27.45 -14.11
N SER A 19 12.86 26.31 -13.47
CA SER A 19 11.88 26.13 -12.41
C SER A 19 12.54 25.48 -11.21
N ILE A 20 12.07 25.82 -10.03
CA ILE A 20 12.52 25.24 -8.78
C ILE A 20 11.34 24.53 -8.15
N LYS A 21 11.52 23.24 -7.83
CA LYS A 21 10.57 22.44 -7.06
C LYS A 21 11.22 22.03 -5.76
N ASN A 22 10.51 22.22 -4.67
CA ASN A 22 10.96 21.71 -3.39
C ASN A 22 10.90 20.17 -3.36
N LEU A 23 11.85 19.55 -2.68
CA LEU A 23 11.99 18.08 -2.64
C LEU A 23 11.24 17.44 -1.48
N MET A 24 10.75 18.22 -0.54
CA MET A 24 10.09 17.74 0.67
C MET A 24 9.04 18.75 1.14
N PHE A 25 8.19 18.31 2.05
CA PHE A 25 7.23 19.19 2.69
C PHE A 25 7.92 20.25 3.55
N SER A 26 7.28 21.43 3.66
CA SER A 26 7.75 22.49 4.54
C SER A 26 7.78 22.02 5.99
N GLU A 27 8.70 22.55 6.77
CA GLU A 27 8.77 22.31 8.21
C GLU A 27 7.43 22.64 8.89
N GLY A 28 7.05 21.80 9.87
CA GLY A 28 5.82 21.96 10.64
C GLY A 28 4.59 21.24 10.06
N PHE A 29 4.76 20.47 8.99
CA PHE A 29 3.73 19.57 8.50
C PHE A 29 3.89 18.18 9.12
N ASP A 30 2.83 17.72 9.77
CA ASP A 30 2.71 16.33 10.19
C ASP A 30 2.29 15.51 8.98
N ASP A 31 3.23 14.77 8.39
CA ASP A 31 2.99 13.99 7.18
C ASP A 31 2.74 12.53 7.51
N PHE A 32 1.48 12.12 7.49
CA PHE A 32 1.07 10.76 7.79
C PHE A 32 0.01 10.26 6.80
N SER A 33 -0.23 8.96 6.82
CA SER A 33 -1.32 8.30 6.10
C SER A 33 -1.87 7.18 6.95
N GLU A 34 -3.18 6.95 6.84
CA GLU A 34 -3.89 5.91 7.56
C GLU A 34 -4.56 4.95 6.58
N ALA A 35 -4.63 3.69 6.97
CA ALA A 35 -5.35 2.65 6.25
C ALA A 35 -5.94 1.63 7.24
N ARG A 36 -7.01 0.96 6.82
CA ARG A 36 -7.58 -0.19 7.53
C ARG A 36 -7.68 -1.36 6.58
N CYS A 37 -7.34 -2.54 7.08
CA CYS A 37 -7.51 -3.80 6.40
C CYS A 37 -8.53 -4.63 7.19
N ILE A 38 -9.54 -5.12 6.50
CA ILE A 38 -10.59 -5.97 7.05
C ILE A 38 -10.59 -7.25 6.23
N VAL A 39 -10.45 -8.39 6.89
CA VAL A 39 -10.53 -9.71 6.25
C VAL A 39 -11.78 -10.41 6.75
N THR A 40 -12.65 -10.81 5.84
CA THR A 40 -13.89 -11.50 6.16
C THR A 40 -14.25 -12.48 5.05
N ASP A 41 -14.52 -13.72 5.41
CA ASP A 41 -14.95 -14.79 4.48
C ASP A 41 -14.03 -14.96 3.24
N GLY A 42 -12.73 -14.72 3.40
CA GLY A 42 -11.73 -14.82 2.33
C GLY A 42 -11.64 -13.58 1.43
N GLU A 43 -12.45 -12.56 1.68
CA GLU A 43 -12.40 -11.26 0.99
C GLU A 43 -11.58 -10.26 1.81
N VAL A 44 -10.80 -9.42 1.14
CA VAL A 44 -10.04 -8.33 1.76
C VAL A 44 -10.64 -6.99 1.37
N LEU A 45 -11.06 -6.23 2.38
CA LEU A 45 -11.55 -4.88 2.22
C LEU A 45 -10.49 -3.89 2.71
N ILE A 46 -10.04 -2.99 1.84
CA ILE A 46 -9.09 -1.93 2.19
C ILE A 46 -9.80 -0.58 2.21
N LYS A 47 -9.62 0.14 3.31
CA LYS A 47 -10.10 1.51 3.48
C LYS A 47 -8.90 2.45 3.62
N SER A 48 -8.85 3.48 2.78
CA SER A 48 -7.80 4.51 2.77
C SER A 48 -8.40 5.84 2.32
N ALA A 49 -7.86 6.95 2.82
CA ALA A 49 -8.22 8.28 2.36
C ALA A 49 -7.48 8.69 1.06
N CYS A 50 -6.61 7.82 0.52
CA CYS A 50 -5.90 8.09 -0.72
C CYS A 50 -6.83 8.02 -1.92
N VAL A 51 -6.87 9.10 -2.70
CA VAL A 51 -7.68 9.19 -3.92
C VAL A 51 -6.91 8.63 -5.11
N GLU A 52 -7.58 7.79 -5.91
CA GLU A 52 -7.06 7.36 -7.22
C GLU A 52 -7.32 8.48 -8.24
N VAL A 53 -6.26 8.98 -8.85
CA VAL A 53 -6.29 10.04 -9.87
C VAL A 53 -5.61 9.58 -11.16
N GLY A 54 -5.43 8.28 -11.35
CA GLY A 54 -4.73 7.65 -12.46
C GLY A 54 -3.26 7.30 -12.17
N GLN A 55 -2.81 7.44 -10.89
CA GLN A 55 -1.43 7.12 -10.50
C GLN A 55 -1.22 5.65 -10.15
N GLY A 56 -2.27 4.81 -10.15
CA GLY A 56 -2.17 3.37 -9.93
C GLY A 56 -2.17 2.95 -8.46
N PHE A 57 -2.77 3.72 -7.56
CA PHE A 57 -2.86 3.36 -6.15
C PHE A 57 -3.67 2.08 -5.94
N VAL A 58 -4.75 1.90 -6.72
CA VAL A 58 -5.57 0.66 -6.68
C VAL A 58 -4.71 -0.57 -6.98
N THR A 59 -3.89 -0.51 -8.03
CA THR A 59 -2.97 -1.59 -8.38
C THR A 59 -1.94 -1.84 -7.29
N LEU A 60 -1.36 -0.78 -6.74
CA LEU A 60 -0.40 -0.88 -5.65
C LEU A 60 -1.01 -1.57 -4.41
N VAL A 61 -2.23 -1.22 -4.04
CA VAL A 61 -2.94 -1.86 -2.91
C VAL A 61 -3.12 -3.35 -3.17
N GLY A 62 -3.58 -3.74 -4.36
CA GLY A 62 -3.72 -5.14 -4.75
C GLY A 62 -2.41 -5.92 -4.61
N GLN A 63 -1.31 -5.36 -5.12
CA GLN A 63 0.02 -5.98 -5.00
C GLN A 63 0.48 -6.15 -3.54
N ILE A 64 0.26 -5.13 -2.69
CA ILE A 64 0.63 -5.20 -1.27
C ILE A 64 -0.18 -6.29 -0.56
N VAL A 65 -1.48 -6.34 -0.80
CA VAL A 65 -2.36 -7.36 -0.18
C VAL A 65 -1.97 -8.76 -0.64
N GLU A 66 -1.79 -8.97 -1.93
CA GLU A 66 -1.37 -10.26 -2.49
C GLU A 66 -0.03 -10.72 -1.92
N GLU A 67 0.97 -9.83 -1.85
CA GLU A 67 2.28 -10.14 -1.29
C GLU A 67 2.22 -10.42 0.22
N THR A 68 1.33 -9.75 0.96
CA THR A 68 1.29 -9.85 2.43
C THR A 68 0.37 -10.95 2.92
N LEU A 69 -0.81 -11.09 2.31
CA LEU A 69 -1.87 -12.00 2.74
C LEU A 69 -2.08 -13.20 1.81
N GLY A 70 -1.52 -13.18 0.58
CA GLY A 70 -1.75 -14.22 -0.42
C GLY A 70 -3.14 -14.18 -1.07
N ILE A 71 -3.87 -13.07 -0.91
CA ILE A 71 -5.24 -12.92 -1.41
C ILE A 71 -5.23 -11.88 -2.53
N SER A 72 -5.71 -12.27 -3.71
CA SER A 72 -5.81 -11.37 -4.89
C SER A 72 -7.18 -10.71 -5.04
N ASP A 73 -8.21 -11.23 -4.36
CA ASP A 73 -9.54 -10.61 -4.36
C ASP A 73 -9.59 -9.50 -3.29
N VAL A 74 -9.41 -8.27 -3.76
CA VAL A 74 -9.28 -7.07 -2.91
C VAL A 74 -10.30 -6.03 -3.34
N THR A 75 -11.17 -5.66 -2.42
CA THR A 75 -12.10 -4.55 -2.60
C THR A 75 -11.57 -3.30 -1.89
N ILE A 76 -11.33 -2.23 -2.65
CA ILE A 76 -11.01 -0.93 -2.10
C ILE A 76 -12.31 -0.17 -1.88
N LEU A 77 -12.62 0.11 -0.62
CA LEU A 77 -13.84 0.82 -0.25
C LEU A 77 -13.77 2.30 -0.70
N PRO A 78 -14.92 2.91 -0.99
CA PRO A 78 -14.98 4.33 -1.32
C PRO A 78 -14.28 5.19 -0.26
N VAL A 79 -13.58 6.22 -0.72
CA VAL A 79 -12.92 7.19 0.15
C VAL A 79 -13.95 7.95 0.98
N ASP A 80 -13.72 8.02 2.27
CA ASP A 80 -14.52 8.84 3.18
C ASP A 80 -13.63 9.53 4.24
N THR A 81 -14.17 10.54 4.89
CA THR A 81 -13.44 11.34 5.88
C THR A 81 -13.27 10.65 7.24
N SER A 82 -13.87 9.48 7.44
CA SER A 82 -13.78 8.73 8.70
C SER A 82 -12.49 7.95 8.87
N ILE A 83 -11.72 7.79 7.78
CA ILE A 83 -10.48 7.01 7.79
C ILE A 83 -9.26 7.84 8.22
N GLY A 84 -9.41 9.14 8.41
CA GLY A 84 -8.29 10.02 8.71
C GLY A 84 -7.68 10.65 7.47
N SER A 85 -6.35 10.78 7.41
CA SER A 85 -5.64 11.48 6.34
C SER A 85 -4.84 10.53 5.47
N ALA A 86 -4.72 10.88 4.19
CA ALA A 86 -3.71 10.34 3.28
C ALA A 86 -2.69 11.40 2.86
N GLY A 87 -2.90 12.66 3.22
CA GLY A 87 -2.11 13.77 2.74
C GLY A 87 -2.19 13.95 1.22
N SER A 88 -1.26 14.67 0.63
CA SER A 88 -1.29 14.99 -0.80
C SER A 88 -0.84 13.81 -1.68
N THR A 89 -1.50 13.66 -2.83
CA THR A 89 -1.00 12.84 -3.94
C THR A 89 0.02 13.67 -4.72
N SER A 90 1.29 13.50 -4.39
CA SER A 90 2.39 14.29 -4.97
C SER A 90 3.65 13.44 -5.10
N ALA A 91 4.27 13.48 -6.28
CA ALA A 91 5.41 12.64 -6.60
C ALA A 91 5.13 11.16 -6.26
N SER A 92 6.06 10.42 -5.67
CA SER A 92 5.86 9.03 -5.24
C SER A 92 5.37 8.91 -3.79
N ARG A 93 4.88 9.99 -3.19
CA ARG A 93 4.48 10.01 -1.79
C ARG A 93 3.42 8.96 -1.46
N GLN A 94 2.42 8.80 -2.31
CA GLN A 94 1.35 7.84 -2.04
C GLN A 94 1.84 6.39 -2.06
N THR A 95 2.82 6.05 -2.91
CA THR A 95 3.44 4.73 -2.87
C THR A 95 4.10 4.45 -1.52
N TRP A 96 4.83 5.43 -0.99
CA TRP A 96 5.56 5.29 0.27
C TRP A 96 4.63 5.41 1.49
N MET A 97 3.85 6.49 1.57
CA MET A 97 3.06 6.80 2.76
C MET A 97 1.78 5.97 2.83
N SER A 98 0.92 6.06 1.82
CA SER A 98 -0.36 5.34 1.83
C SER A 98 -0.17 3.84 1.56
N GLY A 99 0.73 3.46 0.66
CA GLY A 99 1.12 2.07 0.48
C GLY A 99 1.74 1.48 1.76
N GLY A 100 2.62 2.22 2.43
CA GLY A 100 3.17 1.82 3.73
C GLY A 100 2.12 1.68 4.83
N ALA A 101 1.09 2.53 4.83
CA ALA A 101 -0.04 2.40 5.76
C ALA A 101 -0.86 1.13 5.49
N VAL A 102 -1.13 0.82 4.20
CA VAL A 102 -1.81 -0.43 3.80
C VAL A 102 -0.98 -1.65 4.20
N LEU A 103 0.33 -1.64 3.94
CA LEU A 103 1.23 -2.73 4.35
C LEU A 103 1.14 -2.98 5.86
N LYS A 104 1.26 -1.94 6.67
CA LYS A 104 1.16 -2.06 8.13
C LYS A 104 -0.21 -2.57 8.59
N ALA A 105 -1.29 -2.16 7.93
CA ALA A 105 -2.62 -2.66 8.23
C ALA A 105 -2.74 -4.16 7.92
N CYS A 106 -2.19 -4.64 6.81
CA CYS A 106 -2.15 -6.05 6.46
C CYS A 106 -1.26 -6.85 7.42
N GLU A 107 -0.09 -6.33 7.80
CA GLU A 107 0.79 -6.95 8.80
C GLU A 107 0.12 -7.08 10.16
N ALA A 108 -0.67 -6.08 10.57
CA ALA A 108 -1.43 -6.13 11.81
C ALA A 108 -2.49 -7.26 11.80
N VAL A 109 -3.13 -7.52 10.66
CA VAL A 109 -4.04 -8.68 10.49
C VAL A 109 -3.29 -9.99 10.66
N VAL A 110 -2.12 -10.13 10.06
CA VAL A 110 -1.28 -11.34 10.21
C VAL A 110 -0.86 -11.54 11.67
N ASP A 111 -0.49 -10.46 12.36
CA ASP A 111 -0.09 -10.52 13.76
C ASP A 111 -1.28 -10.89 14.67
N ALA A 112 -2.47 -10.34 14.42
CA ALA A 112 -3.69 -10.70 15.15
C ALA A 112 -4.03 -12.18 14.95
N LEU A 113 -3.98 -12.68 13.70
CA LEU A 113 -4.21 -14.09 13.38
C LEU A 113 -3.20 -15.00 14.09
N ARG A 114 -1.92 -14.62 14.09
CA ARG A 114 -0.86 -15.37 14.76
C ARG A 114 -1.10 -15.48 16.26
N LEU A 115 -1.54 -14.39 16.90
CA LEU A 115 -1.84 -14.37 18.33
C LEU A 115 -3.06 -15.22 18.65
N ASP A 116 -4.10 -15.17 17.83
CA ASP A 116 -5.32 -15.95 17.99
C ASP A 116 -5.03 -17.45 17.90
N LEU A 117 -4.33 -17.87 16.85
CA LEU A 117 -3.90 -19.27 16.69
C LEU A 117 -2.99 -19.74 17.83
N SER A 118 -2.08 -18.88 18.30
CA SER A 118 -1.20 -19.21 19.43
C SER A 118 -1.97 -19.37 20.73
N SER A 119 -3.00 -18.56 20.93
CA SER A 119 -3.89 -18.63 22.09
C SER A 119 -4.74 -19.92 22.08
N GLU A 120 -5.28 -20.31 20.94
CA GLU A 120 -6.10 -21.51 20.79
C GLU A 120 -5.31 -22.82 20.97
N ASN A 121 -4.10 -22.88 20.43
CA ASN A 121 -3.34 -24.14 20.34
C ASN A 121 -2.17 -24.21 21.34
N GLY A 122 -1.85 -23.14 22.04
CA GLY A 122 -0.69 -23.05 22.93
C GLY A 122 0.66 -23.13 22.23
N VAL A 123 0.69 -22.97 20.88
CA VAL A 123 1.88 -23.05 20.04
C VAL A 123 2.21 -21.68 19.50
N ALA A 124 3.46 -21.26 19.58
CA ALA A 124 3.90 -19.99 18.98
C ALA A 124 4.13 -20.15 17.47
N TYR A 125 3.61 -19.22 16.68
CA TYR A 125 3.72 -19.17 15.25
C TYR A 125 4.60 -17.99 14.79
N GLU A 126 5.31 -18.20 13.70
CA GLU A 126 6.08 -17.15 13.01
C GLU A 126 5.68 -17.11 11.52
N LYS A 127 5.68 -15.91 10.94
CA LYS A 127 5.39 -15.73 9.52
C LYS A 127 6.57 -16.22 8.68
N SER A 128 6.29 -17.10 7.71
CA SER A 128 7.24 -17.56 6.71
C SER A 128 6.61 -17.49 5.32
N GLY A 129 6.91 -16.43 4.57
CA GLY A 129 6.22 -16.14 3.32
C GLY A 129 4.73 -15.91 3.56
N LEU A 130 3.88 -16.67 2.87
CA LEU A 130 2.42 -16.64 3.01
C LEU A 130 1.87 -17.68 4.01
N ASN A 131 2.73 -18.23 4.86
CA ASN A 131 2.35 -19.20 5.86
C ASN A 131 2.68 -18.73 7.27
N LEU A 132 1.86 -19.15 8.23
CA LEU A 132 2.22 -19.16 9.64
C LEU A 132 2.77 -20.54 10.01
N VAL A 133 4.01 -20.58 10.42
CA VAL A 133 4.71 -21.82 10.76
C VAL A 133 4.94 -21.85 12.28
N SER A 134 4.60 -22.97 12.92
CA SER A 134 4.90 -23.16 14.33
C SER A 134 6.41 -23.15 14.60
N LYS A 135 6.84 -22.68 15.76
CA LYS A 135 8.27 -22.61 16.11
C LYS A 135 8.99 -23.96 16.09
N ASP A 136 8.27 -25.05 16.29
CA ASP A 136 8.78 -26.41 16.17
C ASP A 136 8.73 -26.95 14.74
N ALA A 137 8.27 -26.15 13.77
CA ALA A 137 8.08 -26.48 12.35
C ALA A 137 7.15 -27.69 12.10
N THR A 138 6.32 -28.08 13.06
CA THR A 138 5.40 -29.22 12.92
C THR A 138 4.08 -28.85 12.28
N HIS A 139 3.69 -27.56 12.34
CA HIS A 139 2.45 -27.04 11.78
C HIS A 139 2.72 -25.85 10.86
N SER A 140 2.01 -25.80 9.75
CA SER A 140 2.02 -24.68 8.81
C SER A 140 0.59 -24.39 8.36
N ILE A 141 0.20 -23.12 8.43
CA ILE A 141 -1.14 -22.64 8.04
C ILE A 141 -0.96 -21.55 7.00
N ASP A 142 -1.61 -21.73 5.85
CA ASP A 142 -1.67 -20.70 4.81
C ASP A 142 -2.54 -19.52 5.29
N ILE A 143 -2.01 -18.31 5.23
CA ILE A 143 -2.68 -17.08 5.69
C ILE A 143 -3.95 -16.84 4.88
N SER A 144 -3.94 -17.12 3.58
CA SER A 144 -5.07 -16.88 2.68
C SER A 144 -6.28 -17.78 2.95
N THR A 145 -6.07 -18.95 3.55
CA THR A 145 -7.12 -19.95 3.81
C THR A 145 -7.70 -19.87 5.23
N SER A 146 -7.10 -19.05 6.09
CA SER A 146 -7.56 -18.91 7.46
C SER A 146 -8.85 -18.09 7.53
N SER A 147 -10.00 -18.75 7.65
CA SER A 147 -11.35 -18.16 7.67
C SER A 147 -11.74 -17.51 9.02
N ARG A 148 -10.82 -17.38 9.97
CA ARG A 148 -11.18 -17.06 11.35
C ARG A 148 -10.99 -15.61 11.80
N THR A 149 -10.58 -14.72 10.95
CA THR A 149 -10.35 -13.32 11.34
C THR A 149 -11.66 -12.53 11.29
N LYS A 150 -12.49 -12.68 12.30
CA LYS A 150 -13.47 -11.64 12.67
C LYS A 150 -12.76 -10.63 13.55
N LEU A 151 -12.36 -9.52 12.98
CA LEU A 151 -11.98 -8.30 13.70
C LEU A 151 -13.14 -7.32 13.71
#